data_877f30933c718b561f43d6d0e838bf05
#
_entry.id   877f30933c718b561f43d6d0e838bf05
#
_cell.length_a   1.000
_cell.length_b   1.000
_cell.length_c   1.000
_cell.angle_alpha   90.00
_cell.angle_beta   90.00
_cell.angle_gamma   90.00
#
_symmetry.space_group_name_H-M   'P 1'
#
loop_
_entity.id
_entity.type
_entity.pdbx_description
1 polymer ?
#
loop_
_entity_poly.entity_id
_entity_poly.type
_entity_poly.pdbx_seq_one_letter_code
_entity_poly.pdbx_strand_id
1 'polypeptide(L)'
;LIIQKEFNGFDNTSERLDLLALDKSGNLVIIENKTDSSGKDVVWQSVKYASYCSRLTDEKIINIFADYLRKYDSQNSDDYIASAKQKINEFLSDSTEDDIGLNPNETSQRIILVAAEFRQEVTSAVLWLMNFGINIRCIKC
;
A
#
# COMPACT_ATOMS: atom_id res chain seq x y z
N LEU A 1 4.12 -5.96 5.76
CA LEU A 1 3.13 -5.68 6.81
C LEU A 1 1.89 -5.03 6.19
N ILE A 2 0.74 -5.66 6.24
CA ILE A 2 -0.53 -5.03 5.84
C ILE A 2 -0.91 -4.02 6.91
N ILE A 3 -1.15 -2.77 6.51
CA ILE A 3 -1.52 -1.66 7.39
C ILE A 3 -2.96 -1.20 7.23
N GLN A 4 -3.63 -1.56 6.13
CA GLN A 4 -5.05 -1.28 5.93
C GLN A 4 -5.65 -2.18 4.85
N LYS A 5 -6.93 -2.53 5.00
CA LYS A 5 -7.78 -3.17 3.99
C LYS A 5 -8.88 -2.19 3.57
N GLU A 6 -9.27 -2.24 2.30
CA GLU A 6 -10.30 -1.36 1.75
C GLU A 6 -10.07 0.13 2.11
N PHE A 7 -8.82 0.59 1.91
CA PHE A 7 -8.43 1.96 2.24
C PHE A 7 -9.16 2.97 1.34
N ASN A 8 -9.90 3.87 1.95
CA ASN A 8 -10.70 4.91 1.29
C ASN A 8 -10.33 6.33 1.74
N GLY A 9 -9.16 6.52 2.32
CA GLY A 9 -8.69 7.81 2.84
C GLY A 9 -8.27 8.81 1.75
N PHE A 10 -8.80 8.67 0.52
CA PHE A 10 -8.52 9.58 -0.59
C PHE A 10 -9.56 10.69 -0.62
N ASP A 11 -9.12 11.94 -0.49
CA ASP A 11 -9.99 13.10 -0.48
C ASP A 11 -10.86 13.17 -1.76
N ASN A 12 -12.14 13.45 -1.58
CA ASN A 12 -13.12 13.68 -2.64
C ASN A 12 -13.37 12.51 -3.61
N THR A 13 -13.11 11.27 -3.22
CA THR A 13 -13.42 10.09 -4.05
C THR A 13 -14.10 9.00 -3.22
N SER A 14 -14.96 8.20 -3.87
CA SER A 14 -15.54 6.98 -3.29
C SER A 14 -14.69 5.73 -3.56
N GLU A 15 -13.49 5.92 -4.09
CA GLU A 15 -12.61 4.83 -4.48
C GLU A 15 -11.95 4.19 -3.26
N ARG A 16 -11.71 2.89 -3.37
CA ARG A 16 -11.05 2.10 -2.34
C ARG A 16 -9.90 1.31 -2.95
N LEU A 17 -8.78 1.37 -2.27
CA LEU A 17 -7.64 0.50 -2.50
C LEU A 17 -7.85 -0.81 -1.72
N ASP A 18 -7.68 -1.96 -2.37
CA ASP A 18 -7.93 -3.25 -1.73
C ASP A 18 -7.04 -3.48 -0.51
N LEU A 19 -5.71 -3.34 -0.68
CA LEU A 19 -4.76 -3.48 0.43
C LEU A 19 -3.67 -2.42 0.35
N LEU A 20 -3.37 -1.80 1.49
CA LEU A 20 -2.20 -0.97 1.69
C LEU A 20 -1.24 -1.67 2.67
N ALA A 21 0.02 -1.75 2.31
CA ALA A 21 1.05 -2.43 3.09
C ALA A 21 2.35 -1.65 3.15
N LEU A 22 3.27 -2.09 4.02
CA LEU A 22 4.66 -1.65 4.07
C LEU A 22 5.57 -2.81 3.67
N ASP A 23 6.63 -2.51 2.92
CA ASP A 23 7.74 -3.44 2.72
C ASP A 23 8.82 -3.26 3.79
N LYS A 24 9.86 -4.10 3.73
CA LYS A 24 10.98 -4.09 4.71
C LYS A 24 11.87 -2.84 4.64
N SER A 25 11.73 -2.05 3.59
CA SER A 25 12.44 -0.78 3.41
C SER A 25 11.58 0.43 3.78
N GLY A 26 10.41 0.22 4.37
CA GLY A 26 9.47 1.28 4.74
C GLY A 26 8.67 1.86 3.57
N ASN A 27 8.77 1.28 2.36
CA ASN A 27 7.99 1.76 1.23
C ASN A 27 6.54 1.32 1.33
N LEU A 28 5.63 2.18 0.91
CA LEU A 28 4.22 1.82 0.76
C LEU A 28 4.03 0.86 -0.43
N VAL A 29 3.24 -0.17 -0.21
CA VAL A 29 2.88 -1.17 -1.21
C VAL A 29 1.38 -1.12 -1.45
N ILE A 30 1.02 -0.76 -2.67
CA ILE A 30 -0.36 -0.70 -3.18
C ILE A 30 -0.68 -2.05 -3.80
N ILE A 31 -1.69 -2.75 -3.30
CA ILE A 31 -2.07 -4.08 -3.80
C ILE A 31 -3.52 -4.01 -4.29
N GLU A 32 -3.72 -4.27 -5.56
CA GLU A 32 -5.02 -4.38 -6.22
C GLU A 32 -5.29 -5.82 -6.64
N ASN A 33 -6.39 -6.38 -6.14
CA ASN A 33 -6.84 -7.72 -6.49
C ASN A 33 -7.99 -7.62 -7.50
N LYS A 34 -7.90 -8.41 -8.57
CA LYS A 34 -9.01 -8.55 -9.52
C LYS A 34 -9.44 -10.01 -9.58
N THR A 35 -10.72 -10.22 -9.31
CA THR A 35 -11.34 -11.56 -9.33
C THR A 35 -11.62 -12.04 -10.75
N ASP A 36 -11.61 -11.13 -11.71
CA ASP A 36 -11.85 -11.41 -13.12
C ASP A 36 -10.70 -10.91 -14.02
N SER A 37 -10.72 -11.32 -15.27
CA SER A 37 -9.75 -10.91 -16.29
C SER A 37 -9.98 -9.48 -16.81
N SER A 38 -10.90 -8.73 -16.21
CA SER A 38 -11.47 -7.54 -16.83
C SER A 38 -10.67 -6.26 -16.60
N GLY A 39 -9.74 -6.22 -15.75
CA GLY A 39 -9.05 -5.03 -15.24
C GLY A 39 -8.54 -4.00 -16.24
N LYS A 40 -9.40 -3.54 -17.19
CA LYS A 40 -9.00 -2.51 -18.18
C LYS A 40 -8.34 -1.29 -17.52
N ASP A 41 -8.90 -0.87 -16.39
CA ASP A 41 -8.49 0.35 -15.69
C ASP A 41 -7.58 0.07 -14.49
N VAL A 42 -7.22 -1.20 -14.23
CA VAL A 42 -6.45 -1.57 -13.02
C VAL A 42 -5.09 -0.87 -12.94
N VAL A 43 -4.42 -0.71 -14.06
CA VAL A 43 -3.11 -0.01 -14.11
C VAL A 43 -3.29 1.46 -13.76
N TRP A 44 -4.24 2.13 -14.41
CA TRP A 44 -4.52 3.54 -14.13
C TRP A 44 -4.97 3.76 -12.68
N GLN A 45 -5.86 2.91 -12.18
CA GLN A 45 -6.35 2.95 -10.81
C GLN A 45 -5.19 2.81 -9.81
N SER A 46 -4.31 1.84 -10.02
CA SER A 46 -3.17 1.59 -9.13
C SER A 46 -2.13 2.72 -9.16
N VAL A 47 -1.85 3.30 -10.33
CA VAL A 47 -0.97 4.47 -10.46
C VAL A 47 -1.56 5.68 -9.73
N LYS A 48 -2.87 5.90 -9.86
CA LYS A 48 -3.57 6.95 -9.15
C LYS A 48 -3.48 6.77 -7.62
N TYR A 49 -3.67 5.55 -7.12
CA TYR A 49 -3.50 5.26 -5.69
C TYR A 49 -2.06 5.47 -5.22
N ALA A 50 -1.07 5.04 -6.01
CA ALA A 50 0.33 5.31 -5.70
C ALA A 50 0.61 6.82 -5.60
N SER A 51 0.06 7.61 -6.51
CA SER A 51 0.15 9.07 -6.47
C SER A 51 -0.46 9.68 -5.21
N TYR A 52 -1.60 9.19 -4.74
CA TYR A 52 -2.19 9.65 -3.48
C TYR A 52 -1.34 9.22 -2.29
N CYS A 53 -0.90 7.97 -2.26
CA CYS A 53 -0.09 7.41 -1.18
C CYS A 53 1.30 8.06 -1.10
N SER A 54 1.84 8.59 -2.21
CA SER A 54 3.15 9.24 -2.22
C SER A 54 3.26 10.43 -1.25
N ARG A 55 2.13 11.04 -0.92
CA ARG A 55 2.04 12.20 -0.01
C ARG A 55 1.75 11.83 1.45
N LEU A 56 1.64 10.56 1.77
CA LEU A 56 1.41 10.12 3.14
C LEU A 56 2.67 10.31 3.97
N THR A 57 2.54 11.03 5.07
CA THR A 57 3.60 11.21 6.07
C THR A 57 3.63 10.03 7.03
N ASP A 58 4.73 9.85 7.76
CA ASP A 58 4.88 8.83 8.80
C ASP A 58 3.71 8.86 9.80
N GLU A 59 3.35 10.05 10.26
CA GLU A 59 2.23 10.24 11.19
C GLU A 59 0.91 9.73 10.60
N LYS A 60 0.62 10.05 9.34
CA LYS A 60 -0.60 9.58 8.66
C LYS A 60 -0.58 8.06 8.48
N ILE A 61 0.56 7.48 8.12
CA ILE A 61 0.71 6.02 7.95
C ILE A 61 0.49 5.30 9.28
N ILE A 62 1.07 5.82 10.36
CA ILE A 62 0.88 5.26 11.71
C ILE A 62 -0.59 5.35 12.12
N ASN A 63 -1.26 6.47 11.87
CA ASN A 63 -2.69 6.63 12.18
C ASN A 63 -3.56 5.66 11.37
N ILE A 64 -3.29 5.48 10.08
CA ILE A 64 -3.99 4.49 9.23
C ILE A 64 -3.84 3.08 9.84
N PHE A 65 -2.64 2.70 10.24
CA PHE A 65 -2.41 1.40 10.84
C PHE A 65 -3.05 1.26 12.23
N ALA A 66 -3.02 2.30 13.06
CA ALA A 66 -3.71 2.32 14.35
C ALA A 66 -5.22 2.12 14.20
N ASP A 67 -5.85 2.76 13.21
CA ASP A 67 -7.27 2.58 12.91
C ASP A 67 -7.57 1.16 12.42
N TYR A 68 -6.68 0.57 11.62
CA TYR A 68 -6.78 -0.83 11.21
C TYR A 68 -6.70 -1.78 12.41
N LEU A 69 -5.74 -1.56 13.32
CA LEU A 69 -5.61 -2.36 14.54
C LEU A 69 -6.85 -2.23 15.43
N ARG A 70 -7.37 -1.02 15.63
CA ARG A 70 -8.59 -0.78 16.40
C ARG A 70 -9.77 -1.57 15.85
N LYS A 71 -9.86 -1.72 14.54
CA LYS A 71 -10.97 -2.43 13.88
C LYS A 71 -10.81 -3.95 13.87
N TYR A 72 -9.59 -4.46 13.76
CA TYR A 72 -9.34 -5.87 13.47
C TYR A 72 -8.49 -6.60 14.52
N ASP A 73 -7.83 -5.87 15.43
CA ASP A 73 -7.06 -6.50 16.50
C ASP A 73 -8.01 -6.89 17.64
N SER A 74 -7.98 -8.17 18.01
CA SER A 74 -8.76 -8.70 19.15
C SER A 74 -8.13 -8.34 20.49
N GLN A 75 -6.91 -7.82 20.51
CA GLN A 75 -6.25 -7.31 21.70
C GLN A 75 -6.71 -5.87 21.92
N ASN A 76 -7.59 -5.65 22.92
CA ASN A 76 -7.94 -4.30 23.33
C ASN A 76 -6.69 -3.59 23.84
N SER A 77 -6.14 -2.72 23.02
CA SER A 77 -5.02 -1.86 23.40
C SER A 77 -5.58 -0.54 23.93
N ASP A 78 -5.00 -0.03 25.01
CA ASP A 78 -5.34 1.31 25.53
C ASP A 78 -4.79 2.41 24.63
N ASP A 79 -3.71 2.12 23.84
CA ASP A 79 -3.08 3.05 22.91
C ASP A 79 -2.72 2.35 21.59
N TYR A 80 -3.60 2.49 20.59
CA TYR A 80 -3.39 1.92 19.27
C TYR A 80 -2.28 2.61 18.46
N ILE A 81 -1.98 3.88 18.75
CA ILE A 81 -0.87 4.60 18.11
C ILE A 81 0.46 3.98 18.56
N ALA A 82 0.64 3.78 19.87
CA ALA A 82 1.83 3.13 20.40
C ALA A 82 1.97 1.69 19.87
N SER A 83 0.87 0.94 19.81
CA SER A 83 0.84 -0.41 19.26
C SER A 83 1.21 -0.44 17.77
N ALA A 84 0.73 0.51 16.99
CA ALA A 84 1.06 0.63 15.56
C ALA A 84 2.55 0.93 15.36
N LYS A 85 3.11 1.88 16.10
CA LYS A 85 4.54 2.20 16.08
C LYS A 85 5.39 0.99 16.42
N GLN A 86 5.06 0.31 17.52
CA GLN A 86 5.78 -0.88 17.94
C GLN A 86 5.79 -1.96 16.85
N LYS A 87 4.61 -2.31 16.29
CA LYS A 87 4.50 -3.33 15.24
C LYS A 87 5.25 -2.95 13.95
N ILE A 88 5.26 -1.67 13.58
CA ILE A 88 6.03 -1.17 12.44
C ILE A 88 7.54 -1.30 12.73
N ASN A 89 8.01 -0.89 13.90
CA ASN A 89 9.42 -1.00 14.30
C ASN A 89 9.88 -2.45 14.33
N GLU A 90 9.11 -3.34 14.91
CA GLU A 90 9.39 -4.78 14.92
C GLU A 90 9.46 -5.35 13.49
N PHE A 91 8.56 -4.89 12.60
CA PHE A 91 8.57 -5.31 11.21
C PHE A 91 9.80 -4.80 10.45
N LEU A 92 10.21 -3.55 10.64
CA LEU A 92 11.34 -2.95 9.94
C LEU A 92 12.71 -3.40 10.50
N SER A 93 12.76 -3.88 11.73
CA SER A 93 13.92 -4.50 12.43
C SER A 93 15.13 -3.60 12.74
N ASP A 94 15.26 -2.43 12.13
CA ASP A 94 16.44 -1.57 12.21
C ASP A 94 16.14 -0.10 12.59
N SER A 95 14.89 0.26 12.86
CA SER A 95 14.53 1.65 13.14
C SER A 95 14.58 1.95 14.64
N THR A 96 15.17 3.07 15.00
CA THR A 96 15.01 3.65 16.34
C THR A 96 13.60 4.25 16.46
N GLU A 97 13.03 4.28 17.67
CA GLU A 97 11.63 4.69 17.90
C GLU A 97 11.27 6.09 17.37
N ASP A 98 12.26 6.95 17.15
CA ASP A 98 12.04 8.37 16.79
C ASP A 98 12.11 8.66 15.29
N ASP A 99 12.69 7.76 14.46
CA ASP A 99 12.79 7.94 13.01
C ASP A 99 12.50 6.62 12.29
N ILE A 100 11.23 6.41 11.96
CA ILE A 100 10.77 5.17 11.32
C ILE A 100 11.10 5.16 9.83
N GLY A 101 11.26 6.34 9.21
CA GLY A 101 11.64 6.49 7.81
C GLY A 101 10.66 5.85 6.83
N LEU A 102 9.35 6.04 7.06
CA LEU A 102 8.30 5.50 6.20
C LEU A 102 8.14 6.33 4.94
N ASN A 103 7.80 5.68 3.84
CA ASN A 103 7.51 6.33 2.55
C ASN A 103 8.60 7.35 2.15
N PRO A 104 9.88 6.92 2.10
CA PRO A 104 11.04 7.81 2.15
C PRO A 104 11.17 8.75 0.94
N ASN A 105 10.52 8.42 -0.18
CA ASN A 105 10.55 9.22 -1.40
C ASN A 105 9.17 9.25 -2.07
N GLU A 106 8.85 10.34 -2.76
CA GLU A 106 7.60 10.49 -3.51
C GLU A 106 7.41 9.45 -4.64
N THR A 107 8.45 8.71 -4.99
CA THR A 107 8.43 7.69 -6.05
C THR A 107 8.81 6.30 -5.55
N SER A 108 8.85 6.09 -4.24
CA SER A 108 9.24 4.80 -3.65
C SER A 108 8.11 3.78 -3.55
N GLN A 109 6.88 4.16 -3.89
CA GLN A 109 5.72 3.29 -3.77
C GLN A 109 5.85 2.09 -4.71
N ARG A 110 5.42 0.93 -4.22
CA ARG A 110 5.38 -0.31 -4.99
C ARG A 110 3.94 -0.66 -5.32
N ILE A 111 3.70 -1.12 -6.53
CA ILE A 111 2.39 -1.53 -7.02
C ILE A 111 2.42 -3.03 -7.31
N ILE A 112 1.46 -3.76 -6.77
CA ILE A 112 1.26 -5.19 -7.01
C ILE A 112 -0.17 -5.38 -7.52
N LEU A 113 -0.28 -5.85 -8.76
CA LEU A 113 -1.54 -6.26 -9.35
C LEU A 113 -1.68 -7.78 -9.22
N VAL A 114 -2.79 -8.24 -8.66
CA VAL A 114 -3.06 -9.67 -8.46
C VAL A 114 -4.32 -10.04 -9.24
N ALA A 115 -4.22 -11.05 -10.11
CA ALA A 115 -5.37 -11.55 -10.86
C ALA A 115 -5.15 -13.01 -11.31
N ALA A 116 -6.22 -13.73 -11.61
CA ALA A 116 -6.14 -15.06 -12.21
C ALA A 116 -5.52 -14.97 -13.62
N GLU A 117 -5.85 -13.92 -14.37
CA GLU A 117 -5.31 -13.66 -15.70
C GLU A 117 -5.14 -12.17 -15.94
N PHE A 118 -4.16 -11.79 -16.75
CA PHE A 118 -3.95 -10.42 -17.20
C PHE A 118 -4.15 -10.33 -18.71
N ARG A 119 -4.88 -9.32 -19.14
CA ARG A 119 -4.99 -8.98 -20.57
C ARG A 119 -3.66 -8.45 -21.09
N GLN A 120 -3.42 -8.62 -22.39
CA GLN A 120 -2.18 -8.19 -23.03
C GLN A 120 -1.94 -6.67 -22.88
N GLU A 121 -2.99 -5.86 -22.96
CA GLU A 121 -2.87 -4.41 -22.76
C GLU A 121 -2.39 -4.04 -21.35
N VAL A 122 -2.79 -4.81 -20.32
CA VAL A 122 -2.34 -4.59 -18.93
C VAL A 122 -0.85 -4.91 -18.79
N THR A 123 -0.43 -6.09 -19.27
CA THR A 123 0.98 -6.50 -19.19
C THR A 123 1.88 -5.61 -20.01
N SER A 124 1.43 -5.14 -21.18
CA SER A 124 2.17 -4.19 -22.02
C SER A 124 2.34 -2.85 -21.32
N ALA A 125 1.29 -2.32 -20.70
CA ALA A 125 1.37 -1.08 -19.94
C ALA A 125 2.30 -1.20 -18.72
N VAL A 126 2.23 -2.32 -17.99
CA VAL A 126 3.11 -2.59 -16.85
C VAL A 126 4.57 -2.63 -17.28
N LEU A 127 4.90 -3.37 -18.33
CA LEU A 127 6.27 -3.45 -18.85
C LEU A 127 6.79 -2.07 -19.28
N TRP A 128 5.94 -1.27 -19.91
CA TRP A 128 6.30 0.09 -20.32
C TRP A 128 6.59 0.99 -19.11
N LEU A 129 5.71 0.97 -18.09
CA LEU A 129 5.90 1.73 -16.85
C LEU A 129 7.17 1.34 -16.09
N MET A 130 7.51 0.05 -16.08
CA MET A 130 8.75 -0.44 -15.47
C MET A 130 10.01 0.19 -16.11
N ASN A 131 9.98 0.46 -17.41
CA ASN A 131 11.09 1.14 -18.11
C ASN A 131 11.29 2.59 -17.65
N PHE A 132 10.28 3.21 -17.05
CA PHE A 132 10.35 4.54 -16.42
C PHE A 132 10.65 4.49 -14.92
N GLY A 133 11.06 3.34 -14.39
CA GLY A 133 11.41 3.21 -12.99
C GLY A 133 10.23 3.03 -12.04
N ILE A 134 9.00 2.87 -12.55
CA ILE A 134 7.83 2.59 -11.72
C ILE A 134 7.94 1.15 -11.21
N ASN A 135 7.92 0.98 -9.89
CA ASN A 135 7.97 -0.35 -9.26
C ASN A 135 6.58 -0.99 -9.27
N ILE A 136 6.23 -1.61 -10.37
CA ILE A 136 4.93 -2.27 -10.59
C ILE A 136 5.14 -3.71 -11.03
N ARG A 137 4.32 -4.64 -10.51
CA ARG A 137 4.37 -6.07 -10.83
C ARG A 137 2.99 -6.68 -10.96
N CYS A 138 2.86 -7.65 -11.86
CA CYS A 138 1.70 -8.53 -11.98
C CYS A 138 2.01 -9.87 -11.31
N ILE A 139 1.10 -10.32 -10.45
CA ILE A 139 1.14 -11.65 -9.82
C ILE A 139 -0.09 -12.41 -10.27
N LYS A 140 0.13 -13.53 -10.94
CA LYS A 140 -0.94 -14.45 -11.32
C LYS A 140 -1.16 -15.46 -10.19
N CYS A 141 -2.40 -15.66 -9.75
CA CYS A 141 -2.78 -16.63 -8.72
C CYS A 141 -4.03 -17.43 -9.08
#